data_690368e22089d3cea9ebe7533a8c6f4a
#
_entry.id   690368e22089d3cea9ebe7533a8c6f4a
#
_cell.length_a   1.000
_cell.length_b   1.000
_cell.length_c   1.000
_cell.angle_alpha   90.00
_cell.angle_beta   90.00
_cell.angle_gamma   90.00
#
_symmetry.space_group_name_H-M   'P 1'
#
loop_
_entity.id
_entity.type
_entity.pdbx_description
1 polymer ?
#
loop_
_entity_poly.entity_id
_entity_poly.type
_entity_poly.pdbx_seq_one_letter_code
_entity_poly.pdbx_strand_id
1 'polypeptide(L)'
;MKKLLLFSTILISYLILTSCSKETKEVNSEQKNPTFELVKERIKAYAPVEIKADLSNFNEKDKQLIEKLVEAGKIADEIFWHQSAFDAIPVRDSLRKLKNPEDSLISEYVRINYGPYDVIFGNERFLPGEPKVRFAGAGFYPQDMTKEEFEKAI
;
A
#
# COMPACT_ATOMS: atom_id res chain seq x y z
N MET A 1 -31.89 -3.78 66.55
CA MET A 1 -31.64 -2.79 65.46
C MET A 1 -30.34 -3.04 64.67
N LYS A 2 -29.24 -3.52 65.27
CA LYS A 2 -27.96 -3.77 64.53
C LYS A 2 -27.99 -4.97 63.55
N LYS A 3 -28.84 -5.97 63.74
CA LYS A 3 -28.93 -7.11 62.84
C LYS A 3 -29.72 -6.85 61.55
N LEU A 4 -30.60 -5.85 61.54
CA LEU A 4 -31.42 -5.50 60.38
C LEU A 4 -30.62 -4.67 59.37
N LEU A 5 -29.63 -3.92 59.82
CA LEU A 5 -28.74 -3.11 58.97
C LEU A 5 -27.71 -3.99 58.18
N LEU A 6 -27.27 -5.12 58.79
CA LEU A 6 -26.34 -6.03 58.12
C LEU A 6 -26.98 -6.78 56.93
N PHE A 7 -28.27 -7.15 57.03
CA PHE A 7 -28.96 -7.80 55.91
C PHE A 7 -29.23 -6.85 54.74
N SER A 8 -29.45 -5.58 55.02
CA SER A 8 -29.67 -4.55 53.98
C SER A 8 -28.38 -4.27 53.14
N THR A 9 -27.23 -4.29 53.77
CA THR A 9 -25.94 -4.03 53.12
C THR A 9 -25.51 -5.21 52.24
N ILE A 10 -25.80 -6.47 52.63
CA ILE A 10 -25.49 -7.68 51.84
C ILE A 10 -26.39 -7.77 50.60
N LEU A 11 -27.67 -7.39 50.72
CA LEU A 11 -28.61 -7.40 49.60
C LEU A 11 -28.25 -6.38 48.51
N ILE A 12 -27.78 -5.19 48.92
CA ILE A 12 -27.33 -4.13 47.96
C ILE A 12 -26.02 -4.54 47.26
N SER A 13 -25.11 -5.24 47.98
CA SER A 13 -23.87 -5.74 47.37
C SER A 13 -24.11 -6.83 46.33
N TYR A 14 -25.18 -7.62 46.45
CA TYR A 14 -25.50 -8.69 45.49
C TYR A 14 -26.15 -8.16 44.19
N LEU A 15 -26.83 -7.02 44.27
CA LEU A 15 -27.47 -6.38 43.10
C LEU A 15 -26.45 -5.69 42.19
N ILE A 16 -25.26 -5.35 42.65
CA ILE A 16 -24.24 -4.68 41.84
C ILE A 16 -23.42 -5.68 41.01
N LEU A 17 -23.41 -6.96 41.36
CA LEU A 17 -22.62 -8.00 40.66
C LEU A 17 -23.33 -8.62 39.46
N THR A 18 -24.59 -8.34 39.22
CA THR A 18 -25.38 -8.91 38.10
C THR A 18 -25.52 -7.96 36.89
N SER A 19 -24.92 -6.76 36.92
CA SER A 19 -25.07 -5.76 35.84
C SER A 19 -23.83 -5.62 34.96
N CYS A 20 -23.03 -6.67 34.80
CA CYS A 20 -21.93 -6.66 33.84
C CYS A 20 -22.03 -7.86 32.89
N SER A 21 -23.20 -8.02 32.26
CA SER A 21 -23.34 -8.78 31.03
C SER A 21 -22.89 -7.85 29.91
N LYS A 22 -21.59 -7.93 29.54
CA LYS A 22 -21.14 -7.42 28.26
C LYS A 22 -21.85 -8.22 27.18
N GLU A 23 -22.90 -7.66 26.61
CA GLU A 23 -23.28 -8.02 25.26
C GLU A 23 -22.08 -7.78 24.36
N THR A 24 -21.37 -8.86 24.08
CA THR A 24 -20.49 -8.91 22.91
C THR A 24 -21.44 -8.84 21.71
N LYS A 25 -21.76 -7.63 21.27
CA LYS A 25 -22.25 -7.45 19.91
C LYS A 25 -21.14 -7.98 19.02
N GLU A 26 -21.36 -9.17 18.47
CA GLU A 26 -20.67 -9.58 17.26
C GLU A 26 -20.97 -8.50 16.20
N VAL A 27 -20.05 -7.54 16.08
CA VAL A 27 -20.00 -6.65 14.92
C VAL A 27 -19.42 -7.49 13.80
N ASN A 28 -20.27 -8.39 13.28
CA ASN A 28 -20.01 -9.05 12.01
C ASN A 28 -20.49 -8.11 10.89
N SER A 29 -19.89 -6.94 10.81
CA SER A 29 -19.84 -6.18 9.58
C SER A 29 -18.48 -6.56 8.95
N GLU A 30 -18.50 -7.34 7.88
CA GLU A 30 -17.42 -7.39 6.92
C GLU A 30 -17.19 -5.95 6.45
N GLN A 31 -16.34 -5.23 7.15
CA GLN A 31 -15.96 -3.87 6.80
C GLN A 31 -15.07 -4.00 5.58
N LYS A 32 -15.69 -3.94 4.39
CA LYS A 32 -14.98 -4.01 3.11
C LYS A 32 -13.88 -2.97 3.09
N ASN A 33 -12.68 -3.41 2.80
CA ASN A 33 -11.54 -2.52 2.61
C ASN A 33 -11.78 -1.65 1.36
N PRO A 34 -12.02 -0.33 1.50
CA PRO A 34 -12.37 0.52 0.37
C PRO A 34 -11.24 0.61 -0.66
N THR A 35 -9.99 0.52 -0.23
CA THR A 35 -8.83 0.49 -1.13
C THR A 35 -8.82 -0.78 -1.96
N PHE A 36 -9.12 -1.92 -1.36
CA PHE A 36 -9.20 -3.20 -2.06
C PHE A 36 -10.30 -3.18 -3.13
N GLU A 37 -11.49 -2.70 -2.81
CA GLU A 37 -12.60 -2.65 -3.78
C GLU A 37 -12.26 -1.69 -4.94
N LEU A 38 -11.63 -0.56 -4.67
CA LEU A 38 -11.16 0.37 -5.71
C LEU A 38 -10.11 -0.29 -6.62
N VAL A 39 -9.10 -0.91 -6.05
CA VAL A 39 -8.01 -1.58 -6.79
C VAL A 39 -8.55 -2.75 -7.61
N LYS A 40 -9.47 -3.53 -7.05
CA LYS A 40 -10.12 -4.65 -7.73
C LYS A 40 -10.85 -4.25 -9.01
N GLU A 41 -11.41 -3.06 -9.04
CA GLU A 41 -12.03 -2.51 -10.26
C GLU A 41 -10.99 -1.95 -11.22
N ARG A 42 -10.06 -1.15 -10.73
CA ARG A 42 -9.09 -0.44 -11.58
C ARG A 42 -8.06 -1.37 -12.24
N ILE A 43 -7.69 -2.46 -11.58
CA ILE A 43 -6.71 -3.43 -12.15
C ILE A 43 -7.24 -4.10 -13.42
N LYS A 44 -8.54 -4.16 -13.63
CA LYS A 44 -9.16 -4.70 -14.85
C LYS A 44 -8.84 -3.90 -16.12
N ALA A 45 -8.38 -2.64 -15.97
CA ALA A 45 -7.93 -1.82 -17.08
C ALA A 45 -6.56 -2.25 -17.63
N TYR A 46 -5.83 -3.11 -16.92
CA TYR A 46 -4.53 -3.64 -17.33
C TYR A 46 -4.69 -5.05 -17.89
N ALA A 47 -4.10 -5.30 -19.05
CA ALA A 47 -4.05 -6.62 -19.66
C ALA A 47 -2.69 -7.27 -19.39
N PRO A 48 -2.64 -8.51 -18.87
CA PRO A 48 -1.39 -9.24 -18.78
C PRO A 48 -0.89 -9.58 -20.19
N VAL A 49 0.37 -9.25 -20.46
CA VAL A 49 1.03 -9.56 -21.72
C VAL A 49 2.28 -10.38 -21.44
N GLU A 50 2.39 -11.55 -22.05
CA GLU A 50 3.60 -12.37 -21.98
C GLU A 50 4.56 -11.95 -23.09
N ILE A 51 5.75 -11.46 -22.72
CA ILE A 51 6.82 -11.13 -23.66
C ILE A 51 7.82 -12.27 -23.63
N LYS A 52 8.04 -12.89 -24.81
CA LYS A 52 9.01 -13.96 -25.01
C LYS A 52 10.10 -13.51 -25.97
N ALA A 53 11.33 -13.90 -25.68
CA ALA A 53 12.46 -13.75 -26.59
C ALA A 53 13.03 -15.13 -26.94
N ASP A 54 13.25 -15.39 -28.23
CA ASP A 54 13.96 -16.58 -28.68
C ASP A 54 15.47 -16.30 -28.66
N LEU A 55 16.18 -17.00 -27.79
CA LEU A 55 17.63 -16.87 -27.63
C LEU A 55 18.39 -18.04 -28.30
N SER A 56 17.73 -18.85 -29.12
CA SER A 56 18.33 -20.05 -29.77
C SER A 56 19.49 -19.69 -30.69
N ASN A 57 19.47 -18.53 -31.33
CA ASN A 57 20.49 -18.07 -32.27
C ASN A 57 21.64 -17.28 -31.61
N PHE A 58 21.59 -17.10 -30.30
CA PHE A 58 22.63 -16.36 -29.57
C PHE A 58 23.72 -17.31 -29.08
N ASN A 59 25.00 -16.92 -29.26
CA ASN A 59 26.12 -17.64 -28.70
C ASN A 59 26.27 -17.36 -27.18
N GLU A 60 27.18 -18.07 -26.51
CA GLU A 60 27.34 -17.95 -25.06
C GLU A 60 27.80 -16.56 -24.61
N LYS A 61 28.58 -15.81 -25.42
CA LYS A 61 28.97 -14.42 -25.09
C LYS A 61 27.79 -13.49 -25.18
N ASP A 62 26.91 -13.67 -26.17
CA ASP A 62 25.70 -12.88 -26.33
C ASP A 62 24.76 -13.10 -25.14
N LYS A 63 24.59 -14.36 -24.70
CA LYS A 63 23.78 -14.69 -23.52
C LYS A 63 24.34 -14.04 -22.24
N GLN A 64 25.66 -14.09 -22.04
CA GLN A 64 26.31 -13.40 -20.91
C GLN A 64 26.11 -11.89 -20.98
N LEU A 65 26.15 -11.28 -22.16
CA LEU A 65 25.83 -9.85 -22.33
C LEU A 65 24.37 -9.57 -21.93
N ILE A 66 23.43 -10.39 -22.39
CA ILE A 66 22.00 -10.24 -22.02
C ILE A 66 21.81 -10.34 -20.49
N GLU A 67 22.49 -11.29 -19.82
CA GLU A 67 22.46 -11.38 -18.35
C GLU A 67 22.92 -10.09 -17.69
N LYS A 68 24.02 -9.49 -18.16
CA LYS A 68 24.53 -8.20 -17.65
C LYS A 68 23.57 -7.05 -17.91
N LEU A 69 22.92 -7.02 -19.05
CA LEU A 69 21.88 -6.03 -19.36
C LEU A 69 20.66 -6.19 -18.45
N VAL A 70 20.27 -7.42 -18.11
CA VAL A 70 19.19 -7.68 -17.16
C VAL A 70 19.58 -7.22 -15.74
N GLU A 71 20.83 -7.46 -15.32
CA GLU A 71 21.33 -6.93 -14.03
C GLU A 71 21.29 -5.39 -14.00
N ALA A 72 21.74 -4.74 -15.06
CA ALA A 72 21.65 -3.29 -15.17
C ALA A 72 20.20 -2.79 -15.18
N GLY A 73 19.30 -3.51 -15.87
CA GLY A 73 17.88 -3.21 -15.88
C GLY A 73 17.24 -3.25 -14.47
N LYS A 74 17.62 -4.21 -13.63
CA LYS A 74 17.16 -4.28 -12.23
C LYS A 74 17.61 -3.07 -11.40
N ILE A 75 18.80 -2.55 -11.66
CA ILE A 75 19.29 -1.33 -10.99
C ILE A 75 18.47 -0.12 -11.48
N ALA A 76 18.23 -0.03 -12.77
CA ALA A 76 17.39 1.03 -13.34
C ALA A 76 15.95 0.99 -12.82
N ASP A 77 15.38 -0.22 -12.62
CA ASP A 77 14.06 -0.41 -12.01
C ASP A 77 14.01 0.16 -10.59
N GLU A 78 15.02 -0.12 -9.75
CA GLU A 78 15.09 0.42 -8.39
C GLU A 78 15.26 1.94 -8.38
N ILE A 79 16.05 2.51 -9.29
CA ILE A 79 16.15 3.96 -9.49
C ILE A 79 14.79 4.55 -9.85
N PHE A 80 14.05 3.90 -10.74
CA PHE A 80 12.72 4.35 -11.14
C PHE A 80 11.73 4.35 -9.97
N TRP A 81 11.80 3.36 -9.07
CA TRP A 81 11.03 3.36 -7.83
C TRP A 81 11.27 4.62 -6.99
N HIS A 82 12.52 5.06 -6.85
CA HIS A 82 12.86 6.31 -6.17
C HIS A 82 12.30 7.55 -6.86
N GLN A 83 12.24 7.53 -8.19
CA GLN A 83 11.81 8.66 -9.01
C GLN A 83 10.30 8.74 -9.18
N SER A 84 9.55 7.65 -8.97
CA SER A 84 8.12 7.59 -9.23
C SER A 84 7.30 8.37 -8.20
N ALA A 85 7.64 8.27 -6.92
CA ALA A 85 7.03 9.02 -5.83
C ALA A 85 7.92 8.97 -4.58
N PHE A 86 7.86 10.00 -3.73
CA PHE A 86 8.70 10.11 -2.53
C PHE A 86 8.47 8.98 -1.52
N ASP A 87 7.25 8.44 -1.47
CA ASP A 87 6.88 7.36 -0.57
C ASP A 87 6.69 6.00 -1.27
N ALA A 88 7.05 5.89 -2.54
CA ALA A 88 6.85 4.67 -3.32
C ALA A 88 7.55 3.45 -2.69
N ILE A 89 8.81 3.59 -2.28
CA ILE A 89 9.59 2.52 -1.66
C ILE A 89 9.06 2.13 -0.27
N PRO A 90 8.83 3.06 0.68
CA PRO A 90 8.19 2.72 1.95
C PRO A 90 6.84 2.02 1.80
N VAL A 91 6.00 2.45 0.86
CA VAL A 91 4.71 1.82 0.56
C VAL A 91 4.91 0.41 0.02
N ARG A 92 5.75 0.23 -1.00
CA ARG A 92 6.11 -1.08 -1.56
C ARG A 92 6.56 -2.06 -0.47
N ASP A 93 7.52 -1.63 0.34
CA ASP A 93 8.17 -2.49 1.33
C ASP A 93 7.25 -2.81 2.51
N SER A 94 6.30 -1.93 2.83
CA SER A 94 5.27 -2.20 3.82
C SER A 94 4.28 -3.25 3.33
N LEU A 95 3.78 -3.12 2.10
CA LEU A 95 2.82 -4.06 1.51
C LEU A 95 3.42 -5.46 1.29
N ARG A 96 4.70 -5.56 0.91
CA ARG A 96 5.41 -6.85 0.75
C ARG A 96 5.46 -7.70 2.01
N LYS A 97 5.30 -7.10 3.19
CA LYS A 97 5.26 -7.81 4.49
C LYS A 97 3.91 -8.44 4.78
N LEU A 98 2.85 -7.96 4.13
CA LEU A 98 1.49 -8.43 4.30
C LEU A 98 1.26 -9.66 3.40
N LYS A 99 0.44 -10.63 3.86
CA LYS A 99 0.31 -11.93 3.20
C LYS A 99 -1.13 -12.32 2.87
N ASN A 100 -2.11 -11.48 3.23
CA ASN A 100 -3.49 -11.79 2.88
C ASN A 100 -3.77 -11.48 1.39
N PRO A 101 -4.82 -12.07 0.78
CA PRO A 101 -5.12 -11.90 -0.64
C PRO A 101 -5.43 -10.46 -1.05
N GLU A 102 -6.09 -9.67 -0.19
CA GLU A 102 -6.42 -8.28 -0.48
C GLU A 102 -5.17 -7.41 -0.57
N ASP A 103 -4.27 -7.53 0.41
CA ASP A 103 -2.99 -6.81 0.41
C ASP A 103 -2.08 -7.25 -0.74
N SER A 104 -2.16 -8.52 -1.13
CA SER A 104 -1.42 -9.05 -2.30
C SER A 104 -1.88 -8.38 -3.59
N LEU A 105 -3.19 -8.18 -3.78
CA LEU A 105 -3.74 -7.47 -4.94
C LEU A 105 -3.35 -5.99 -4.92
N ILE A 106 -3.44 -5.33 -3.75
CA ILE A 106 -3.01 -3.95 -3.58
C ILE A 106 -1.51 -3.81 -3.86
N SER A 107 -0.69 -4.73 -3.36
CA SER A 107 0.76 -4.75 -3.60
C SER A 107 1.09 -4.89 -5.08
N GLU A 108 0.37 -5.74 -5.81
CA GLU A 108 0.53 -5.88 -7.26
C GLU A 108 0.13 -4.60 -8.00
N TYR A 109 -0.95 -3.93 -7.58
CA TYR A 109 -1.36 -2.67 -8.18
C TYR A 109 -0.35 -1.54 -7.93
N VAL A 110 0.24 -1.49 -6.73
CA VAL A 110 1.37 -0.60 -6.40
C VAL A 110 2.58 -0.91 -7.29
N ARG A 111 2.85 -2.19 -7.55
CA ARG A 111 3.95 -2.61 -8.46
C ARG A 111 3.71 -2.12 -9.89
N ILE A 112 2.50 -2.27 -10.41
CA ILE A 112 2.13 -1.83 -11.77
C ILE A 112 2.31 -0.31 -11.92
N ASN A 113 1.94 0.46 -10.89
CA ASN A 113 1.98 1.93 -10.91
C ASN A 113 3.31 2.52 -10.40
N TYR A 114 4.24 1.69 -9.92
CA TYR A 114 5.48 2.11 -9.24
C TYR A 114 5.23 3.05 -8.05
N GLY A 115 4.15 2.84 -7.32
CA GLY A 115 3.81 3.65 -6.16
C GLY A 115 2.33 3.75 -5.89
N PRO A 116 1.93 4.65 -4.98
CA PRO A 116 0.55 4.76 -4.53
C PRO A 116 -0.35 5.61 -5.45
N TYR A 117 0.13 6.03 -6.62
CA TYR A 117 -0.60 6.90 -7.55
C TYR A 117 -1.00 6.17 -8.82
N ASP A 118 -2.24 6.36 -9.24
CA ASP A 118 -2.83 5.70 -10.38
C ASP A 118 -2.49 6.44 -11.69
N VAL A 119 -1.56 5.90 -12.45
CA VAL A 119 -1.02 6.56 -13.66
C VAL A 119 -2.07 6.75 -14.74
N ILE A 120 -2.98 5.80 -14.92
CA ILE A 120 -4.02 5.88 -15.96
C ILE A 120 -5.32 6.54 -15.49
N PHE A 121 -5.49 6.72 -14.17
CA PHE A 121 -6.66 7.39 -13.58
C PHE A 121 -6.27 8.74 -12.94
N GLY A 122 -5.58 9.58 -13.70
CA GLY A 122 -5.32 10.97 -13.34
C GLY A 122 -4.22 11.22 -12.32
N ASN A 123 -3.33 10.26 -12.07
CA ASN A 123 -2.30 10.32 -11.03
C ASN A 123 -2.87 10.55 -9.61
N GLU A 124 -4.12 10.13 -9.37
CA GLU A 124 -4.73 10.17 -8.06
C GLU A 124 -4.12 9.12 -7.13
N ARG A 125 -4.01 9.48 -5.86
CA ARG A 125 -3.57 8.55 -4.83
C ARG A 125 -4.69 7.56 -4.50
N PHE A 126 -4.46 6.27 -4.70
CA PHE A 126 -5.41 5.21 -4.37
C PHE A 126 -5.20 4.59 -2.98
N LEU A 127 -4.04 4.83 -2.36
CA LEU A 127 -3.77 4.44 -0.97
C LEU A 127 -4.05 5.59 0.00
N PRO A 128 -4.37 5.31 1.29
CA PRO A 128 -4.46 6.35 2.31
C PRO A 128 -3.17 7.20 2.38
N GLY A 129 -3.31 8.50 2.58
CA GLY A 129 -2.19 9.43 2.72
C GLY A 129 -2.30 10.68 1.85
N GLU A 130 -1.26 11.46 1.87
CA GLU A 130 -1.10 12.72 1.13
C GLU A 130 0.21 12.71 0.32
N PRO A 131 0.30 13.51 -0.75
CA PRO A 131 -0.78 14.30 -1.38
C PRO A 131 -1.78 13.43 -2.13
N LYS A 132 -2.98 13.96 -2.41
CA LYS A 132 -4.04 13.22 -3.13
C LYS A 132 -3.74 13.02 -4.61
N VAL A 133 -2.92 13.88 -5.18
CA VAL A 133 -2.45 13.78 -6.56
C VAL A 133 -0.93 13.84 -6.57
N ARG A 134 -0.29 13.05 -7.44
CA ARG A 134 1.16 13.03 -7.55
C ARG A 134 1.69 14.41 -7.97
N PHE A 135 2.77 14.85 -7.32
CA PHE A 135 3.44 16.09 -7.70
C PHE A 135 3.92 16.07 -9.15
N ALA A 136 3.87 17.22 -9.80
CA ALA A 136 4.57 17.41 -11.07
C ALA A 136 6.08 17.17 -10.87
N GLY A 137 6.69 16.38 -11.75
CA GLY A 137 8.09 15.97 -11.58
C GLY A 137 8.30 14.80 -10.60
N ALA A 138 7.27 14.34 -9.90
CA ALA A 138 7.31 13.17 -9.00
C ALA A 138 8.52 13.22 -8.03
N GLY A 139 9.41 12.21 -8.06
CA GLY A 139 10.63 12.14 -7.26
C GLY A 139 11.91 12.58 -7.98
N PHE A 140 11.80 13.21 -9.16
CA PHE A 140 12.96 13.69 -9.92
C PHE A 140 13.59 14.95 -9.31
N TYR A 141 12.77 15.79 -8.70
CA TYR A 141 13.18 17.06 -8.10
C TYR A 141 12.72 17.15 -6.66
N PRO A 142 13.43 17.91 -5.78
CA PRO A 142 12.95 18.21 -4.43
C PRO A 142 11.55 18.84 -4.47
N GLN A 143 10.70 18.46 -3.49
CA GLN A 143 9.30 18.94 -3.44
C GLN A 143 9.17 20.44 -3.24
N ASP A 144 10.15 21.04 -2.58
CA ASP A 144 10.24 22.46 -2.23
C ASP A 144 11.06 23.27 -3.24
N MET A 145 11.56 22.64 -4.32
CA MET A 145 12.29 23.35 -5.37
C MET A 145 11.39 24.32 -6.10
N THR A 146 11.82 25.57 -6.16
CA THR A 146 11.17 26.62 -6.95
C THR A 146 11.70 26.65 -8.37
N LYS A 147 10.93 27.28 -9.28
CA LYS A 147 11.36 27.49 -10.66
C LYS A 147 12.63 28.35 -10.71
N GLU A 148 12.72 29.38 -9.87
CA GLU A 148 13.84 30.28 -9.77
C GLU A 148 15.13 29.59 -9.31
N GLU A 149 15.03 28.61 -8.38
CA GLU A 149 16.16 27.78 -7.95
C GLU A 149 16.65 26.90 -9.09
N PHE A 150 15.72 26.26 -9.81
CA PHE A 150 16.07 25.46 -10.98
C PHE A 150 16.77 26.28 -12.07
N GLU A 151 16.22 27.47 -12.44
CA GLU A 151 16.77 28.35 -13.46
C GLU A 151 18.16 28.92 -13.10
N LYS A 152 18.50 29.00 -11.81
CA LYS A 152 19.83 29.41 -11.37
C LYS A 152 20.86 28.28 -11.41
N ALA A 153 20.42 27.02 -11.45
CA ALA A 153 21.30 25.86 -11.40
C ALA A 153 21.78 25.43 -12.80
N ILE A 154 21.12 25.90 -13.85
CA ILE A 154 21.45 25.63 -15.27
C ILE A 154 22.11 26.83 -15.92
#